data_c78460de1997caf18fbacb3cedefb44d
#
_entry.id   c78460de1997caf18fbacb3cedefb44d
#
_cell.length_a   1.000
_cell.length_b   1.000
_cell.length_c   1.000
_cell.angle_alpha   90.00
_cell.angle_beta   90.00
_cell.angle_gamma   90.00
#
_symmetry.space_group_name_H-M   'P 1'
#
loop_
_entity.id
_entity.type
_entity.pdbx_description
1 polymer ?
#
loop_
_entity_poly.entity_id
_entity_poly.type
_entity_poly.pdbx_seq_one_letter_code
_entity_poly.pdbx_strand_id
1 'polypeptide(L)'
;MGKTVILRCSLCGKESKVEWGREFYVDSLGREHYYNEFGNISEEAKNRGISGFWVDKVCKNCGEVIRESRYLEDITDEHEVAWMNFPRVDIVEKCTKCGSRDILTLYEIIIGEDKKVPCNSCRDGKMKVESIYE
;
A
#
# COMPACT_ATOMS: atom_id res chain seq x y z
N MET A 1 2.25 -12.71 -4.69
CA MET A 1 3.41 -11.84 -4.80
C MET A 1 3.19 -10.42 -4.27
N GLY A 2 2.46 -10.24 -3.26
CA GLY A 2 2.33 -8.95 -2.62
C GLY A 2 3.14 -8.87 -1.34
N LYS A 3 3.35 -7.67 -0.84
CA LYS A 3 4.01 -7.44 0.44
C LYS A 3 3.12 -6.62 1.33
N THR A 4 3.11 -6.93 2.60
CA THR A 4 2.47 -6.14 3.64
C THR A 4 3.56 -5.66 4.59
N VAL A 5 3.66 -4.37 4.76
CA VAL A 5 4.65 -3.77 5.66
C VAL A 5 3.91 -3.10 6.81
N ILE A 6 4.33 -3.44 8.02
CA ILE A 6 3.81 -2.81 9.22
C ILE A 6 4.81 -1.75 9.66
N LEU A 7 4.32 -0.53 9.77
CA LEU A 7 5.06 0.60 10.31
C LEU A 7 4.54 0.87 11.72
N ARG A 8 5.45 1.12 12.65
CA ARG A 8 5.09 1.46 14.03
C ARG A 8 5.72 2.77 14.43
N CYS A 9 4.94 3.62 15.08
CA CYS A 9 5.44 4.87 15.63
C CYS A 9 6.33 4.59 16.84
N SER A 10 7.51 5.23 16.86
CA SER A 10 8.48 5.08 17.95
C SER A 10 8.02 5.72 19.26
N LEU A 11 7.04 6.61 19.19
CA LEU A 11 6.59 7.36 20.37
C LEU A 11 5.25 6.86 20.91
N CYS A 12 4.20 6.82 20.10
CA CYS A 12 2.87 6.43 20.55
C CYS A 12 2.51 4.97 20.29
N GLY A 13 3.32 4.23 19.53
CA GLY A 13 3.10 2.83 19.22
C GLY A 13 2.05 2.55 18.17
N LYS A 14 1.48 3.56 17.53
CA LYS A 14 0.48 3.37 16.48
C LYS A 14 1.08 2.59 15.31
N GLU A 15 0.32 1.62 14.81
CA GLU A 15 0.70 0.85 13.64
C GLU A 15 -0.02 1.35 12.39
N SER A 16 0.69 1.33 11.28
CA SER A 16 0.12 1.58 9.94
C SER A 16 0.49 0.42 9.04
N LYS A 17 -0.45 -0.01 8.21
CA LYS A 17 -0.27 -1.13 7.30
C LYS A 17 -0.17 -0.59 5.88
N VAL A 18 0.91 -0.95 5.18
CA VAL A 18 1.14 -0.56 3.79
C VAL A 18 1.12 -1.82 2.93
N GLU A 19 0.17 -1.90 2.00
CA GLU A 19 0.03 -3.04 1.10
C GLU A 19 0.68 -2.72 -0.24
N TRP A 20 1.49 -3.63 -0.75
CA TRP A 20 2.17 -3.43 -2.04
C TRP A 20 2.05 -4.68 -2.89
N GLY A 21 1.30 -4.57 -3.99
CA GLY A 21 1.07 -5.68 -4.89
C GLY A 21 0.13 -6.75 -4.36
N ARG A 22 -0.64 -6.47 -3.30
CA ARG A 22 -1.63 -7.39 -2.77
C ARG A 22 -2.84 -7.46 -3.68
N GLU A 23 -3.28 -8.66 -3.96
CA GLU A 23 -4.43 -8.92 -4.80
C GLU A 23 -5.72 -8.59 -4.08
N PHE A 24 -6.68 -8.01 -4.79
CA PHE A 24 -8.01 -7.75 -4.26
C PHE A 24 -9.09 -8.20 -5.25
N TYR A 25 -10.29 -8.43 -4.73
CA TYR A 25 -11.49 -8.64 -5.54
C TYR A 25 -12.53 -7.58 -5.18
N VAL A 26 -13.46 -7.34 -6.10
CA VAL A 26 -14.54 -6.36 -5.92
C VAL A 26 -15.86 -7.11 -5.75
N ASP A 27 -16.63 -6.77 -4.71
CA ASP A 27 -17.94 -7.38 -4.45
C ASP A 27 -19.03 -6.76 -5.32
N SER A 28 -20.27 -7.22 -5.13
CA SER A 28 -21.43 -6.74 -5.90
C SER A 28 -21.76 -5.27 -5.66
N LEU A 29 -21.27 -4.71 -4.55
CA LEU A 29 -21.47 -3.31 -4.19
C LEU A 29 -20.30 -2.42 -4.59
N GLY A 30 -19.31 -2.97 -5.29
CA GLY A 30 -18.12 -2.24 -5.72
C GLY A 30 -17.06 -2.05 -4.67
N ARG A 31 -17.14 -2.77 -3.55
CA ARG A 31 -16.17 -2.69 -2.46
C ARG A 31 -15.00 -3.65 -2.69
N GLU A 32 -13.81 -3.18 -2.39
CA GLU A 32 -12.58 -3.96 -2.53
C GLU A 32 -12.30 -4.78 -1.27
N HIS A 33 -11.89 -6.03 -1.46
CA HIS A 33 -11.57 -6.95 -0.37
C HIS A 33 -10.29 -7.70 -0.68
N TYR A 34 -9.56 -8.14 0.35
CA TYR A 34 -8.43 -9.03 0.14
C TYR A 34 -8.86 -10.28 -0.61
N TYR A 35 -8.18 -10.58 -1.69
CA TYR A 35 -8.39 -11.83 -2.42
C TYR A 35 -7.91 -13.02 -1.59
N ASN A 36 -6.79 -12.86 -0.91
CA ASN A 36 -6.17 -13.90 -0.10
C ASN A 36 -5.82 -13.32 1.28
N GLU A 37 -6.51 -13.78 2.33
CA GLU A 37 -6.21 -13.41 3.70
C GLU A 37 -5.47 -14.55 4.39
N PHE A 38 -4.16 -14.37 4.64
CA PHE A 38 -3.33 -15.32 5.38
C PHE A 38 -3.42 -16.75 4.83
N GLY A 39 -3.39 -16.89 3.51
CA GLY A 39 -3.49 -18.18 2.84
C GLY A 39 -4.91 -18.67 2.60
N ASN A 40 -5.93 -17.95 3.06
CA ASN A 40 -7.32 -18.31 2.87
C ASN A 40 -7.96 -17.52 1.75
N ILE A 41 -8.51 -18.23 0.76
CA ILE A 41 -9.25 -17.63 -0.34
C ILE A 41 -10.70 -18.03 -0.16
N SER A 42 -11.59 -17.04 0.05
CA SER A 42 -13.01 -17.31 0.26
C SER A 42 -13.69 -17.83 -1.01
N GLU A 43 -14.85 -18.46 -0.87
CA GLU A 43 -15.63 -18.88 -2.03
C GLU A 43 -16.01 -17.72 -2.94
N GLU A 44 -16.37 -16.58 -2.34
CA GLU A 44 -16.68 -15.38 -3.10
C GLU A 44 -15.48 -14.89 -3.88
N ALA A 45 -14.28 -14.86 -3.26
CA ALA A 45 -13.06 -14.48 -3.93
C ALA A 45 -12.75 -15.39 -5.11
N LYS A 46 -12.88 -16.70 -4.93
CA LYS A 46 -12.67 -17.68 -6.00
C LYS A 46 -13.63 -17.46 -7.17
N ASN A 47 -14.90 -17.19 -6.87
CA ASN A 47 -15.92 -16.99 -7.89
C ASN A 47 -15.74 -15.69 -8.66
N ARG A 48 -15.30 -14.65 -7.99
CA ARG A 48 -15.10 -13.33 -8.62
C ARG A 48 -13.75 -13.17 -9.29
N GLY A 49 -12.75 -13.88 -8.78
CA GLY A 49 -11.39 -13.76 -9.28
C GLY A 49 -10.70 -12.47 -8.83
N ILE A 50 -9.44 -12.35 -9.19
CA ILE A 50 -8.63 -11.16 -8.86
C ILE A 50 -9.06 -9.99 -9.74
N SER A 51 -9.43 -8.87 -9.12
CA SER A 51 -9.82 -7.65 -9.81
C SER A 51 -8.64 -6.72 -10.05
N GLY A 52 -7.64 -6.76 -9.18
CA GLY A 52 -6.47 -5.90 -9.29
C GLY A 52 -5.51 -6.07 -8.13
N PHE A 53 -4.64 -5.08 -7.99
CA PHE A 53 -3.61 -5.07 -6.95
C PHE A 53 -3.61 -3.73 -6.22
N TRP A 54 -3.39 -3.75 -4.91
CA TRP A 54 -3.18 -2.53 -4.14
C TRP A 54 -1.71 -2.15 -4.17
N VAL A 55 -1.47 -0.86 -4.38
CA VAL A 55 -0.13 -0.28 -4.36
C VAL A 55 -0.19 0.94 -3.45
N ASP A 56 -0.06 0.71 -2.14
CA ASP A 56 -0.17 1.78 -1.16
C ASP A 56 1.10 2.65 -1.15
N LYS A 57 0.90 3.93 -0.88
CA LYS A 57 1.98 4.91 -0.76
C LYS A 57 1.82 5.66 0.56
N VAL A 58 2.88 6.29 0.99
CA VAL A 58 2.90 7.00 2.27
C VAL A 58 3.32 8.44 2.06
N CYS A 59 2.58 9.37 2.64
CA CYS A 59 2.93 10.78 2.60
C CYS A 59 4.09 11.05 3.57
N LYS A 60 5.18 11.60 3.05
CA LYS A 60 6.34 11.96 3.86
C LYS A 60 6.06 13.12 4.81
N ASN A 61 5.09 13.96 4.45
CA ASN A 61 4.77 15.15 5.24
C ASN A 61 3.87 14.86 6.44
N CYS A 62 2.82 14.05 6.27
CA CYS A 62 1.86 13.79 7.36
C CYS A 62 1.79 12.34 7.80
N GLY A 63 2.45 11.42 7.12
CA GLY A 63 2.45 10.01 7.46
C GLY A 63 1.20 9.22 7.06
N GLU A 64 0.30 9.83 6.31
CA GLU A 64 -0.91 9.16 5.84
C GLU A 64 -0.59 8.06 4.84
N VAL A 65 -1.22 6.91 5.00
CA VAL A 65 -1.14 5.82 4.03
C VAL A 65 -2.23 6.03 2.99
N ILE A 66 -1.84 6.11 1.73
CA ILE A 66 -2.74 6.39 0.62
C ILE A 66 -2.88 5.13 -0.20
N ARG A 67 -4.10 4.60 -0.31
CA ARG A 67 -4.35 3.40 -1.11
C ARG A 67 -4.52 3.76 -2.58
N GLU A 68 -3.74 3.10 -3.42
CA GLU A 68 -3.89 3.15 -4.85
C GLU A 68 -4.30 1.76 -5.33
N SER A 69 -5.44 1.67 -6.02
CA SER A 69 -5.96 0.42 -6.56
C SER A 69 -5.68 0.37 -8.07
N ARG A 70 -4.96 -0.66 -8.48
CA ARG A 70 -4.64 -0.88 -9.90
C ARG A 70 -5.46 -2.05 -10.41
N TYR A 71 -6.47 -1.76 -11.22
CA TYR A 71 -7.35 -2.79 -11.79
C TYR A 71 -6.68 -3.49 -12.96
N LEU A 72 -6.89 -4.80 -13.08
CA LEU A 72 -6.31 -5.60 -14.15
C LEU A 72 -6.71 -5.09 -15.54
N GLU A 73 -7.93 -4.60 -15.67
CA GLU A 73 -8.44 -4.07 -16.94
C GLU A 73 -7.65 -2.84 -17.43
N ASP A 74 -7.02 -2.13 -16.51
CA ASP A 74 -6.20 -0.96 -16.82
C ASP A 74 -4.72 -1.30 -17.02
N ILE A 75 -4.34 -2.55 -16.75
CA ILE A 75 -2.98 -3.03 -16.92
C ILE A 75 -2.90 -3.73 -18.28
N THR A 76 -2.41 -3.01 -19.28
CA THR A 76 -2.35 -3.51 -20.65
C THR A 76 -0.99 -4.10 -21.03
N ASP A 77 0.01 -3.99 -20.17
CA ASP A 77 1.37 -4.41 -20.43
C ASP A 77 1.83 -5.39 -19.36
N GLU A 78 2.33 -6.57 -19.78
CA GLU A 78 2.89 -7.55 -18.86
C GLU A 78 4.04 -6.98 -18.03
N HIS A 79 4.78 -6.03 -18.58
CA HIS A 79 5.85 -5.35 -17.87
C HIS A 79 5.32 -4.54 -16.69
N GLU A 80 4.12 -3.98 -16.79
CA GLU A 80 3.53 -3.20 -15.70
C GLU A 80 3.28 -4.08 -14.48
N VAL A 81 2.81 -5.31 -14.66
CA VAL A 81 2.61 -6.27 -13.56
C VAL A 81 3.95 -6.63 -12.92
N ALA A 82 4.97 -6.88 -13.72
CA ALA A 82 6.31 -7.19 -13.21
C ALA A 82 6.93 -5.99 -12.48
N TRP A 83 6.54 -4.79 -12.83
CA TRP A 83 7.06 -3.56 -12.25
C TRP A 83 6.34 -3.11 -10.98
N MET A 84 5.34 -3.82 -10.51
CA MET A 84 4.66 -3.48 -9.25
C MET A 84 5.56 -3.49 -8.03
N ASN A 85 6.71 -4.14 -8.13
CA ASN A 85 7.70 -4.11 -7.07
C ASN A 85 8.64 -2.91 -7.16
N PHE A 86 8.50 -2.10 -8.19
CA PHE A 86 9.35 -0.94 -8.42
C PHE A 86 8.49 0.32 -8.58
N PRO A 87 8.95 1.46 -8.07
CA PRO A 87 8.16 2.68 -8.03
C PRO A 87 8.06 3.38 -9.39
N ARG A 88 7.47 2.72 -10.37
CA ARG A 88 7.27 3.34 -11.69
C ARG A 88 5.87 3.88 -11.91
N VAL A 89 4.97 3.57 -11.00
CA VAL A 89 3.57 3.91 -11.17
C VAL A 89 3.23 5.06 -10.25
N ASP A 90 3.26 6.26 -10.79
CA ASP A 90 2.97 7.48 -10.06
C ASP A 90 1.59 8.01 -10.44
N ILE A 91 0.56 7.25 -10.11
CA ILE A 91 -0.81 7.69 -10.33
C ILE A 91 -1.24 8.62 -9.19
N VAL A 92 -0.80 8.35 -7.98
CA VAL A 92 -1.06 9.24 -6.85
C VAL A 92 -0.04 10.37 -6.87
N GLU A 93 -0.49 11.55 -7.24
CA GLU A 93 0.38 12.73 -7.37
C GLU A 93 0.52 13.53 -6.08
N LYS A 94 -0.47 13.44 -5.18
CA LYS A 94 -0.45 14.19 -3.94
C LYS A 94 -1.24 13.50 -2.85
N CYS A 95 -0.91 13.83 -1.60
CA CYS A 95 -1.63 13.33 -0.44
C CYS A 95 -3.04 13.93 -0.40
N THR A 96 -4.04 13.07 -0.24
CA THR A 96 -5.44 13.50 -0.16
C THR A 96 -5.76 14.21 1.13
N LYS A 97 -4.93 14.02 2.17
CA LYS A 97 -5.14 14.61 3.48
C LYS A 97 -4.49 15.98 3.65
N CYS A 98 -3.23 16.13 3.25
CA CYS A 98 -2.48 17.37 3.45
C CYS A 98 -2.08 18.09 2.16
N GLY A 99 -2.28 17.45 1.00
CA GLY A 99 -1.96 18.04 -0.30
C GLY A 99 -0.48 18.02 -0.68
N SER A 100 0.37 17.46 0.14
CA SER A 100 1.81 17.35 -0.17
C SER A 100 2.04 16.42 -1.36
N ARG A 101 3.00 16.77 -2.20
CA ARG A 101 3.43 15.93 -3.31
C ARG A 101 4.60 15.02 -2.95
N ASP A 102 5.05 15.08 -1.72
CA ASP A 102 6.16 14.27 -1.22
C ASP A 102 5.67 12.90 -0.79
N ILE A 103 5.39 12.06 -1.76
CA ILE A 103 4.82 10.73 -1.59
C ILE A 103 5.91 9.68 -1.73
N LEU A 104 5.99 8.77 -0.76
CA LEU A 104 6.97 7.69 -0.76
C LEU A 104 6.33 6.37 -1.17
N THR A 105 7.02 5.64 -2.02
CA THR A 105 6.66 4.27 -2.35
C THR A 105 7.19 3.34 -1.26
N LEU A 106 6.70 2.10 -1.21
CA LEU A 106 7.18 1.11 -0.26
C LEU A 106 8.70 0.89 -0.38
N TYR A 107 9.20 0.84 -1.61
CA TYR A 107 10.63 0.65 -1.87
C TYR A 107 11.47 1.76 -1.22
N GLU A 108 11.03 3.00 -1.35
CA GLU A 108 11.71 4.14 -0.74
C GLU A 108 11.67 4.10 0.78
N ILE A 109 10.60 3.58 1.35
CA ILE A 109 10.45 3.45 2.81
C ILE A 109 11.42 2.39 3.34
N ILE A 110 11.54 1.26 2.65
CA ILE A 110 12.39 0.15 3.08
C ILE A 110 13.88 0.48 2.92
N ILE A 111 14.26 1.07 1.79
CA ILE A 111 15.67 1.35 1.48
C ILE A 111 16.15 2.66 2.09
N GLY A 112 15.28 3.64 2.18
CA GLY A 112 15.66 4.98 2.60
C GLY A 112 15.76 5.12 4.11
N GLU A 113 16.91 4.77 4.70
CA GLU A 113 17.14 4.97 6.14
C GLU A 113 16.96 6.41 6.57
N ASP A 114 17.21 7.35 5.67
CA ASP A 114 17.12 8.80 5.95
C ASP A 114 15.71 9.35 5.72
N LYS A 115 14.81 8.57 5.15
CA LYS A 115 13.45 9.03 4.84
C LYS A 115 12.50 8.62 5.97
N LYS A 116 12.49 9.43 7.01
CA LYS A 116 11.64 9.18 8.16
C LYS A 116 10.24 9.72 7.90
N VAL A 117 9.26 8.85 8.09
CA VAL A 117 7.86 9.19 7.95
C VAL A 117 7.32 9.59 9.32
N PRO A 118 6.67 10.76 9.47
CA PRO A 118 6.07 11.15 10.73
C PRO A 118 4.87 10.27 11.06
N CYS A 119 4.53 10.17 12.33
CA CYS A 119 3.30 9.48 12.75
C CYS A 119 2.09 10.34 12.37
N ASN A 120 1.10 9.72 11.72
CA ASN A 120 -0.12 10.43 11.35
C ASN A 120 -1.08 10.68 12.51
N SER A 121 -0.77 10.15 13.69
CA SER A 121 -1.57 10.31 14.90
C SER A 121 -0.97 11.31 15.86
N CYS A 122 0.25 11.07 16.38
CA CYS A 122 0.88 11.94 17.36
C CYS A 122 1.78 13.02 16.76
N ARG A 123 2.19 12.86 15.51
CA ARG A 123 3.06 13.77 14.74
C ARG A 123 4.49 13.94 15.26
N ASP A 124 4.73 13.70 16.53
CA ASP A 124 6.05 13.85 17.13
C ASP A 124 6.92 12.61 16.95
N GLY A 125 6.30 11.43 16.83
CA GLY A 125 6.99 10.18 16.60
C GLY A 125 7.31 9.95 15.12
N LYS A 126 8.21 9.02 14.89
CA LYS A 126 8.58 8.59 13.52
C LYS A 126 8.17 7.16 13.31
N MET A 127 7.62 6.87 12.14
CA MET A 127 7.24 5.52 11.76
C MET A 127 8.47 4.73 11.34
N LYS A 128 8.57 3.51 11.85
CA LYS A 128 9.65 2.58 11.51
C LYS A 128 9.07 1.29 11.00
N VAL A 129 9.79 0.64 10.09
CA VAL A 129 9.39 -0.68 9.60
C VAL A 129 9.55 -1.67 10.75
N GLU A 130 8.43 -2.24 11.21
CA GLU A 130 8.42 -3.26 12.26
C GLU A 130 8.53 -4.66 11.68
N SER A 131 7.77 -4.93 10.63
CA SER A 131 7.73 -6.25 10.00
C SER A 131 7.33 -6.15 8.54
N ILE A 132 7.76 -7.15 7.78
CA ILE A 132 7.44 -7.28 6.35
C ILE A 132 6.90 -8.69 6.14
N TYR A 133 5.72 -8.81 5.57
CA TYR A 133 5.09 -10.10 5.23
C TYR A 133 4.95 -10.22 3.72
N GLU A 134 5.26 -11.39 3.20
CA GLU A 134 5.07 -11.70 1.77
C GLU A 134 3.82 -12.52 1.47
#